data_312b7967ebe89393b972e2ae6e36657f
#
_entry.id   312b7967ebe89393b972e2ae6e36657f
#
_cell.length_a   1.000
_cell.length_b   1.000
_cell.length_c   1.000
_cell.angle_alpha   90.00
_cell.angle_beta   90.00
_cell.angle_gamma   90.00
#
_symmetry.space_group_name_H-M   'P 1'
#
loop_
_entity.id
_entity.type
_entity.pdbx_description
1 polymer ?
#
loop_
_entity_poly.entity_id
_entity_poly.type
_entity_poly.pdbx_seq_one_letter_code
_entity_poly.pdbx_strand_id
1 'polypeptide(L)'
;MKPPCFLPSLLAAALIFALNPAANAQTAEAPVAAAAAKTFSQQDLDQLLAPIALYPDPLLAQVLMASTYPLEVVQAARWAKGNAKLTGKALEDALTKQPWDPAVKSLTAVPQVLQQMNEKLDWTQKLGDAFLAQQQDVMDTVQTLRAKAHAAGNLKSTEQQVVKTEVQGTQTIYVVQPAKPEVIYVPTYNPTVVYGSWWY
;
A
#
# COMPACT_ATOMS: atom_id res chain seq x y z
N MET A 1 -10.57 -27.17 79.77
CA MET A 1 -10.09 -26.55 81.04
C MET A 1 -9.80 -25.07 80.73
N LYS A 2 -10.52 -24.21 81.44
CA LYS A 2 -10.41 -22.74 81.55
C LYS A 2 -9.30 -22.37 82.54
N PRO A 3 -9.05 -21.08 82.76
CA PRO A 3 -8.37 -19.93 82.16
C PRO A 3 -7.19 -19.46 83.06
N PRO A 4 -6.70 -18.23 83.26
CA PRO A 4 -7.34 -16.92 83.18
C PRO A 4 -6.52 -15.75 82.63
N CYS A 5 -7.22 -14.63 82.34
CA CYS A 5 -7.04 -13.21 82.58
C CYS A 5 -5.72 -12.66 83.12
N PHE A 6 -5.31 -11.50 82.57
CA PHE A 6 -5.13 -10.23 83.30
C PHE A 6 -4.83 -9.04 82.36
N LEU A 7 -5.69 -8.02 82.37
CA LEU A 7 -5.40 -6.63 82.03
C LEU A 7 -4.75 -5.94 83.33
N PRO A 8 -4.05 -4.82 83.26
CA PRO A 8 -4.66 -3.51 82.98
C PRO A 8 -3.76 -2.43 82.32
N SER A 9 -4.45 -1.47 81.68
CA SER A 9 -4.27 -0.01 81.66
C SER A 9 -2.89 0.63 81.64
N LEU A 10 -2.68 1.55 80.71
CA LEU A 10 -2.42 2.97 81.01
C LEU A 10 -2.41 3.84 79.73
N LEU A 11 -3.08 4.98 79.83
CA LEU A 11 -3.20 6.09 78.88
C LEU A 11 -1.84 6.68 78.50
N ALA A 12 -1.72 7.04 77.20
CA ALA A 12 -0.94 8.19 76.80
C ALA A 12 -1.49 8.79 75.53
N ALA A 13 -1.97 10.00 75.64
CA ALA A 13 -2.43 10.82 74.50
C ALA A 13 -1.24 11.28 73.64
N ALA A 14 -1.32 11.11 72.33
CA ALA A 14 -0.40 11.75 71.40
C ALA A 14 -1.19 12.27 70.17
N LEU A 15 -1.06 13.57 70.00
CA LEU A 15 -1.62 14.35 68.88
C LEU A 15 -1.22 13.71 67.50
N ILE A 16 -2.22 13.41 66.72
CA ILE A 16 -1.99 13.00 65.31
C ILE A 16 -2.14 14.25 64.47
N PHE A 17 -1.03 14.71 63.95
CA PHE A 17 -0.96 15.65 62.83
C PHE A 17 -1.42 14.92 61.59
N ALA A 18 -2.58 15.28 61.00
CA ALA A 18 -3.06 14.80 59.73
C ALA A 18 -2.29 15.49 58.61
N LEU A 19 -1.28 14.81 58.05
CA LEU A 19 -0.75 15.13 56.73
C LEU A 19 -1.68 14.50 55.71
N ASN A 20 -2.45 15.31 54.98
CA ASN A 20 -3.09 14.91 53.74
C ASN A 20 -2.04 14.85 52.62
N PRO A 21 -1.76 13.72 52.01
CA PRO A 21 -1.09 13.70 50.73
C PRO A 21 -2.12 14.09 49.67
N ALA A 22 -1.99 15.30 49.10
CA ALA A 22 -2.68 15.67 47.87
C ALA A 22 -2.25 14.69 46.78
N ALA A 23 -3.11 13.77 46.46
CA ALA A 23 -2.95 12.90 45.26
C ALA A 23 -3.07 13.80 44.03
N ASN A 24 -1.92 14.17 43.46
CA ASN A 24 -1.85 14.68 42.11
C ASN A 24 -2.32 13.54 41.17
N ALA A 25 -3.60 13.57 40.83
CA ALA A 25 -4.09 12.82 39.68
C ALA A 25 -3.49 13.46 38.44
N GLN A 26 -2.32 12.94 38.01
CA GLN A 26 -1.79 13.16 36.68
C GLN A 26 -2.73 12.45 35.71
N THR A 27 -3.64 13.20 35.09
CA THR A 27 -4.34 12.76 33.90
C THR A 27 -3.27 12.45 32.87
N ALA A 28 -3.01 11.16 32.67
CA ALA A 28 -2.24 10.68 31.54
C ALA A 28 -3.02 11.05 30.26
N GLU A 29 -2.62 12.16 29.68
CA GLU A 29 -3.04 12.55 28.34
C GLU A 29 -2.56 11.41 27.42
N ALA A 30 -3.52 10.63 26.88
CA ALA A 30 -3.21 9.61 25.90
C ALA A 30 -2.47 10.31 24.74
N PRO A 31 -1.36 9.74 24.22
CA PRO A 31 -0.68 10.33 23.10
C PRO A 31 -1.68 10.38 21.94
N VAL A 32 -2.08 11.60 21.57
CA VAL A 32 -2.76 11.86 20.31
C VAL A 32 -1.77 11.37 19.25
N ALA A 33 -2.11 10.24 18.60
CA ALA A 33 -1.33 9.76 17.48
C ALA A 33 -1.29 10.91 16.48
N ALA A 34 -0.13 11.57 16.39
CA ALA A 34 0.11 12.59 15.39
C ALA A 34 -0.13 11.93 14.06
N ALA A 35 -1.19 12.35 13.37
CA ALA A 35 -1.44 11.90 12.01
C ALA A 35 -0.15 12.15 11.22
N ALA A 36 0.48 11.08 10.76
CA ALA A 36 1.72 11.17 10.01
C ALA A 36 1.48 12.16 8.87
N ALA A 37 2.30 13.20 8.78
CA ALA A 37 2.15 14.21 7.74
C ALA A 37 2.24 13.50 6.39
N LYS A 38 1.25 13.74 5.51
CA LYS A 38 1.25 13.15 4.17
C LYS A 38 2.49 13.61 3.43
N THR A 39 3.31 12.65 2.99
CA THR A 39 4.57 12.93 2.29
C THR A 39 4.31 13.35 0.84
N PHE A 40 3.20 12.83 0.24
CA PHE A 40 2.79 13.12 -1.13
C PHE A 40 1.45 13.84 -1.11
N SER A 41 1.33 14.93 -1.87
CA SER A 41 0.06 15.61 -2.11
C SER A 41 -0.83 14.77 -3.02
N GLN A 42 -2.14 15.08 -3.08
CA GLN A 42 -3.06 14.42 -4.01
C GLN A 42 -2.58 14.59 -5.47
N GLN A 43 -2.07 15.76 -5.81
CA GLN A 43 -1.50 16.02 -7.15
C GLN A 43 -0.31 15.13 -7.46
N ASP A 44 0.59 14.92 -6.49
CA ASP A 44 1.73 14.02 -6.67
C ASP A 44 1.26 12.58 -6.89
N LEU A 45 0.29 12.11 -6.10
CA LEU A 45 -0.28 10.77 -6.25
C LEU A 45 -0.99 10.60 -7.60
N ASP A 46 -1.78 11.57 -8.03
CA ASP A 46 -2.45 11.53 -9.33
C ASP A 46 -1.43 11.38 -10.46
N GLN A 47 -0.33 12.15 -10.43
CA GLN A 47 0.72 12.08 -11.44
C GLN A 47 1.52 10.77 -11.40
N LEU A 48 1.81 10.27 -10.19
CA LEU A 48 2.53 9.01 -10.00
C LEU A 48 1.73 7.81 -10.50
N LEU A 49 0.42 7.79 -10.22
CA LEU A 49 -0.44 6.66 -10.50
C LEU A 49 -1.08 6.70 -11.88
N ALA A 50 -1.17 7.87 -12.52
CA ALA A 50 -1.78 8.03 -13.84
C ALA A 50 -1.26 7.02 -14.89
N PRO A 51 0.03 6.65 -14.96
CA PRO A 51 0.52 5.69 -15.94
C PRO A 51 0.07 4.23 -15.71
N ILE A 52 -0.38 3.89 -14.51
CA ILE A 52 -0.64 2.49 -14.11
C ILE A 52 -2.04 2.24 -13.55
N ALA A 53 -2.82 3.28 -13.24
CA ALA A 53 -4.12 3.14 -12.57
C ALA A 53 -5.13 2.27 -13.34
N LEU A 54 -5.01 2.20 -14.67
CA LEU A 54 -5.91 1.39 -15.51
C LEU A 54 -5.38 -0.03 -15.76
N TYR A 55 -4.26 -0.42 -15.16
CA TYR A 55 -3.80 -1.81 -15.24
C TYR A 55 -4.80 -2.75 -14.54
N PRO A 56 -4.91 -4.00 -15.00
CA PRO A 56 -5.63 -5.04 -14.27
C PRO A 56 -5.13 -5.15 -12.82
N ASP A 57 -6.06 -5.38 -11.89
CA ASP A 57 -5.76 -5.37 -10.46
C ASP A 57 -4.59 -6.26 -10.05
N PRO A 58 -4.45 -7.50 -10.57
CA PRO A 58 -3.30 -8.33 -10.23
C PRO A 58 -1.96 -7.71 -10.67
N LEU A 59 -1.91 -7.09 -11.85
CA LEU A 59 -0.70 -6.44 -12.34
C LEU A 59 -0.39 -5.16 -11.57
N LEU A 60 -1.41 -4.35 -11.30
CA LEU A 60 -1.24 -3.12 -10.49
C LEU A 60 -0.66 -3.45 -9.12
N ALA A 61 -1.19 -4.46 -8.44
CA ALA A 61 -0.69 -4.90 -7.14
C ALA A 61 0.79 -5.32 -7.21
N GLN A 62 1.18 -6.06 -8.25
CA GLN A 62 2.58 -6.46 -8.46
C GLN A 62 3.48 -5.25 -8.70
N VAL A 63 3.05 -4.26 -9.50
CA VAL A 63 3.82 -3.03 -9.76
C VAL A 63 4.01 -2.22 -8.48
N LEU A 64 2.96 -2.04 -7.69
CA LEU A 64 3.03 -1.32 -6.41
C LEU A 64 3.97 -2.02 -5.41
N MET A 65 3.85 -3.33 -5.26
CA MET A 65 4.76 -4.11 -4.40
C MET A 65 6.20 -4.07 -4.90
N ALA A 66 6.43 -4.33 -6.20
CA ALA A 66 7.77 -4.33 -6.76
C ALA A 66 8.46 -2.95 -6.69
N SER A 67 7.70 -1.86 -6.71
CA SER A 67 8.24 -0.50 -6.58
C SER A 67 8.92 -0.24 -5.23
N THR A 68 8.57 -1.01 -4.19
CA THR A 68 9.23 -0.94 -2.87
C THR A 68 10.62 -1.61 -2.86
N TYR A 69 10.99 -2.30 -3.94
CA TYR A 69 12.28 -2.96 -4.14
C TYR A 69 13.01 -2.45 -5.39
N PRO A 70 13.32 -1.15 -5.51
CA PRO A 70 13.81 -0.56 -6.76
C PRO A 70 15.13 -1.15 -7.24
N LEU A 71 16.02 -1.57 -6.32
CA LEU A 71 17.27 -2.23 -6.70
C LEU A 71 17.03 -3.60 -7.32
N GLU A 72 16.07 -4.35 -6.81
CA GLU A 72 15.71 -5.65 -7.37
C GLU A 72 15.06 -5.50 -8.75
N VAL A 73 14.25 -4.46 -8.96
CA VAL A 73 13.70 -4.11 -10.27
C VAL A 73 14.81 -3.91 -11.30
N VAL A 74 15.87 -3.16 -10.96
CA VAL A 74 17.03 -2.96 -11.83
C VAL A 74 17.74 -4.28 -12.12
N GLN A 75 17.95 -5.10 -11.10
CA GLN A 75 18.61 -6.41 -11.25
C GLN A 75 17.79 -7.35 -12.11
N ALA A 76 16.48 -7.42 -11.85
CA ALA A 76 15.55 -8.26 -12.61
C ALA A 76 15.45 -7.83 -14.08
N ALA A 77 15.41 -6.52 -14.37
CA ALA A 77 15.38 -6.00 -15.73
C ALA A 77 16.66 -6.37 -16.51
N ARG A 78 17.82 -6.26 -15.89
CA ARG A 78 19.10 -6.67 -16.49
C ARG A 78 19.15 -8.18 -16.72
N TRP A 79 18.71 -8.95 -15.75
CA TRP A 79 18.66 -10.41 -15.84
C TRP A 79 17.70 -10.87 -16.93
N ALA A 80 16.48 -10.31 -17.00
CA ALA A 80 15.47 -10.62 -18.01
C ALA A 80 15.98 -10.34 -19.44
N LYS A 81 16.71 -9.22 -19.63
CA LYS A 81 17.35 -8.89 -20.92
C LYS A 81 18.38 -9.97 -21.34
N GLY A 82 19.17 -10.46 -20.39
CA GLY A 82 20.15 -11.54 -20.65
C GLY A 82 19.50 -12.92 -20.86
N ASN A 83 18.27 -13.12 -20.41
CA ASN A 83 17.54 -14.38 -20.41
C ASN A 83 16.23 -14.34 -21.22
N ALA A 84 16.13 -13.46 -22.20
CA ALA A 84 14.90 -13.21 -22.99
C ALA A 84 14.33 -14.43 -23.73
N LYS A 85 15.11 -15.50 -23.86
CA LYS A 85 14.71 -16.78 -24.49
C LYS A 85 14.04 -17.75 -23.51
N LEU A 86 14.14 -17.50 -22.20
CA LEU A 86 13.52 -18.35 -21.19
C LEU A 86 12.00 -18.08 -21.14
N THR A 87 11.22 -19.15 -21.22
CA THR A 87 9.75 -19.09 -21.13
C THR A 87 9.21 -20.28 -20.36
N GLY A 88 7.97 -20.19 -19.88
CA GLY A 88 7.30 -21.28 -19.16
C GLY A 88 8.12 -21.81 -17.99
N LYS A 89 8.15 -23.13 -17.85
CA LYS A 89 8.84 -23.79 -16.72
C LYS A 89 10.33 -23.45 -16.62
N ALA A 90 11.04 -23.25 -17.73
CA ALA A 90 12.45 -22.91 -17.71
C ALA A 90 12.68 -21.51 -17.08
N LEU A 91 11.79 -20.58 -17.33
CA LEU A 91 11.79 -19.27 -16.70
C LEU A 91 11.47 -19.39 -15.21
N GLU A 92 10.44 -20.13 -14.83
CA GLU A 92 10.07 -20.36 -13.43
C GLU A 92 11.21 -20.98 -12.63
N ASP A 93 11.83 -22.05 -13.13
CA ASP A 93 12.96 -22.72 -12.49
C ASP A 93 14.20 -21.81 -12.34
N ALA A 94 14.40 -20.88 -13.27
CA ALA A 94 15.48 -19.90 -13.19
C ALA A 94 15.16 -18.78 -12.17
N LEU A 95 13.90 -18.36 -12.08
CA LEU A 95 13.44 -17.35 -11.13
C LEU A 95 13.44 -17.84 -9.68
N THR A 96 13.22 -19.13 -9.43
CA THR A 96 13.31 -19.68 -8.06
C THR A 96 14.69 -19.47 -7.44
N LYS A 97 15.74 -19.39 -8.27
CA LYS A 97 17.14 -19.19 -7.83
C LYS A 97 17.48 -17.73 -7.55
N GLN A 98 16.61 -16.80 -7.93
CA GLN A 98 16.83 -15.38 -7.68
C GLN A 98 16.38 -15.01 -6.26
N PRO A 99 17.09 -14.13 -5.56
CA PRO A 99 16.74 -13.74 -4.19
C PRO A 99 15.64 -12.66 -4.11
N TRP A 100 15.06 -12.27 -5.27
CA TRP A 100 14.13 -11.14 -5.36
C TRP A 100 12.77 -11.44 -4.74
N ASP A 101 12.07 -10.34 -4.39
CA ASP A 101 10.69 -10.39 -3.96
C ASP A 101 9.78 -11.07 -5.01
N PRO A 102 8.74 -11.81 -4.59
CA PRO A 102 7.81 -12.46 -5.50
C PRO A 102 7.15 -11.52 -6.52
N ALA A 103 6.86 -10.26 -6.13
CA ALA A 103 6.28 -9.28 -7.05
C ALA A 103 7.28 -8.89 -8.16
N VAL A 104 8.56 -8.71 -7.81
CA VAL A 104 9.62 -8.43 -8.80
C VAL A 104 9.80 -9.63 -9.73
N LYS A 105 9.81 -10.86 -9.21
CA LYS A 105 9.87 -12.09 -10.02
C LYS A 105 8.70 -12.18 -11.00
N SER A 106 7.49 -11.89 -10.54
CA SER A 106 6.29 -11.93 -11.38
C SER A 106 6.35 -10.93 -12.54
N LEU A 107 6.96 -9.76 -12.35
CA LEU A 107 7.13 -8.76 -13.42
C LEU A 107 8.10 -9.19 -14.51
N THR A 108 8.94 -10.21 -14.32
CA THR A 108 9.78 -10.75 -15.40
C THR A 108 8.95 -11.40 -16.54
N ALA A 109 7.73 -11.85 -16.22
CA ALA A 109 6.76 -12.31 -17.23
C ALA A 109 6.10 -11.14 -18.01
N VAL A 110 6.34 -9.90 -17.57
CA VAL A 110 5.78 -8.68 -18.18
C VAL A 110 6.94 -7.71 -18.50
N PRO A 111 7.82 -8.06 -19.44
CA PRO A 111 9.09 -7.35 -19.66
C PRO A 111 8.92 -5.85 -19.93
N GLN A 112 7.84 -5.45 -20.61
CA GLN A 112 7.58 -4.03 -20.91
C GLN A 112 7.35 -3.20 -19.66
N VAL A 113 6.63 -3.74 -18.65
CA VAL A 113 6.38 -3.04 -17.38
C VAL A 113 7.68 -2.98 -16.55
N LEU A 114 8.38 -4.10 -16.45
CA LEU A 114 9.65 -4.18 -15.75
C LEU A 114 10.70 -3.22 -16.36
N GLN A 115 10.74 -3.12 -17.69
CA GLN A 115 11.62 -2.20 -18.39
C GLN A 115 11.23 -0.74 -18.14
N GLN A 116 9.94 -0.40 -18.17
CA GLN A 116 9.46 0.94 -17.83
C GLN A 116 9.85 1.36 -16.42
N MET A 117 9.73 0.46 -15.44
CA MET A 117 10.13 0.71 -14.05
C MET A 117 11.65 0.92 -13.94
N ASN A 118 12.45 0.14 -14.66
CA ASN A 118 13.90 0.29 -14.69
C ASN A 118 14.36 1.57 -15.39
N GLU A 119 13.73 1.98 -16.48
CA GLU A 119 14.06 3.20 -17.21
C GLU A 119 13.66 4.47 -16.46
N LYS A 120 12.59 4.40 -15.65
CA LYS A 120 12.07 5.51 -14.86
C LYS A 120 12.28 5.26 -13.37
N LEU A 121 13.53 5.04 -12.98
CA LEU A 121 13.86 4.60 -11.62
C LEU A 121 13.40 5.60 -10.55
N ASP A 122 13.54 6.90 -10.79
CA ASP A 122 13.07 7.94 -9.85
C ASP A 122 11.54 7.86 -9.64
N TRP A 123 10.78 7.61 -10.71
CA TRP A 123 9.35 7.36 -10.63
C TRP A 123 9.05 6.07 -9.85
N THR A 124 9.79 5.00 -10.10
CA THR A 124 9.63 3.72 -9.40
C THR A 124 9.90 3.87 -7.91
N GLN A 125 10.95 4.59 -7.52
CA GLN A 125 11.24 4.86 -6.10
C GLN A 125 10.13 5.67 -5.44
N LYS A 126 9.71 6.79 -6.06
CA LYS A 126 8.62 7.61 -5.53
C LYS A 126 7.31 6.83 -5.40
N LEU A 127 7.02 5.92 -6.35
CA LEU A 127 5.84 5.05 -6.29
C LEU A 127 5.92 4.11 -5.09
N GLY A 128 7.09 3.51 -4.83
CA GLY A 128 7.33 2.66 -3.67
C GLY A 128 7.22 3.42 -2.35
N ASP A 129 7.82 4.61 -2.28
CA ASP A 129 7.75 5.47 -1.11
C ASP A 129 6.31 5.90 -0.80
N ALA A 130 5.54 6.28 -1.84
CA ALA A 130 4.13 6.64 -1.69
C ALA A 130 3.30 5.43 -1.20
N PHE A 131 3.53 4.24 -1.77
CA PHE A 131 2.81 3.03 -1.38
C PHE A 131 3.12 2.61 0.06
N LEU A 132 4.36 2.75 0.52
CA LEU A 132 4.75 2.44 1.90
C LEU A 132 4.21 3.48 2.91
N ALA A 133 4.23 4.77 2.54
CA ALA A 133 3.85 5.84 3.45
C ALA A 133 2.34 6.09 3.50
N GLN A 134 1.62 5.92 2.38
CA GLN A 134 0.25 6.37 2.20
C GLN A 134 -0.58 5.35 1.38
N GLN A 135 -0.54 4.07 1.76
CA GLN A 135 -1.17 2.98 0.99
C GLN A 135 -2.66 3.24 0.69
N GLN A 136 -3.41 3.73 1.68
CA GLN A 136 -4.84 4.03 1.50
C GLN A 136 -5.05 5.15 0.48
N ASP A 137 -4.30 6.26 0.60
CA ASP A 137 -4.40 7.37 -0.35
C ASP A 137 -4.01 6.93 -1.78
N VAL A 138 -3.01 6.04 -1.92
CA VAL A 138 -2.63 5.44 -3.21
C VAL A 138 -3.79 4.66 -3.81
N MET A 139 -4.44 3.79 -3.03
CA MET A 139 -5.57 3.00 -3.52
C MET A 139 -6.79 3.86 -3.85
N ASP A 140 -7.10 4.86 -3.02
CA ASP A 140 -8.19 5.82 -3.25
C ASP A 140 -7.93 6.65 -4.51
N THR A 141 -6.67 7.03 -4.75
CA THR A 141 -6.27 7.73 -5.97
C THR A 141 -6.44 6.87 -7.21
N VAL A 142 -6.08 5.58 -7.14
CA VAL A 142 -6.34 4.64 -8.24
C VAL A 142 -7.83 4.60 -8.58
N GLN A 143 -8.71 4.51 -7.57
CA GLN A 143 -10.15 4.49 -7.80
C GLN A 143 -10.67 5.81 -8.38
N THR A 144 -10.14 6.95 -7.92
CA THR A 144 -10.47 8.28 -8.46
C THR A 144 -10.08 8.39 -9.95
N LEU A 145 -8.89 7.94 -10.32
CA LEU A 145 -8.43 7.93 -11.71
C LEU A 145 -9.29 7.00 -12.58
N ARG A 146 -9.63 5.82 -12.07
CA ARG A 146 -10.52 4.88 -12.75
C ARG A 146 -11.92 5.47 -12.98
N ALA A 147 -12.48 6.15 -11.97
CA ALA A 147 -13.75 6.84 -12.09
C ALA A 147 -13.72 7.90 -13.20
N LYS A 148 -12.65 8.69 -13.28
CA LYS A 148 -12.46 9.72 -14.33
C LYS A 148 -12.34 9.07 -15.72
N ALA A 149 -11.53 8.03 -15.85
CA ALA A 149 -11.39 7.29 -17.12
C ALA A 149 -12.71 6.64 -17.55
N HIS A 150 -13.49 6.10 -16.62
CA HIS A 150 -14.80 5.54 -16.89
C HIS A 150 -15.79 6.61 -17.35
N ALA A 151 -15.86 7.76 -16.66
CA ALA A 151 -16.72 8.89 -17.04
C ALA A 151 -16.34 9.46 -18.41
N ALA A 152 -15.04 9.46 -18.77
CA ALA A 152 -14.55 9.84 -20.11
C ALA A 152 -14.79 8.77 -21.18
N GLY A 153 -15.35 7.60 -20.83
CA GLY A 153 -15.62 6.48 -21.75
C GLY A 153 -14.37 5.66 -22.12
N ASN A 154 -13.25 5.88 -21.42
CA ASN A 154 -11.96 5.24 -21.72
C ASN A 154 -11.67 4.00 -20.86
N LEU A 155 -12.42 3.76 -19.79
CA LEU A 155 -12.35 2.55 -18.98
C LEU A 155 -13.63 1.72 -19.17
N LYS A 156 -13.55 0.68 -19.97
CA LYS A 156 -14.65 -0.23 -20.30
C LYS A 156 -14.15 -1.65 -20.52
N SER A 157 -15.06 -2.61 -20.46
CA SER A 157 -14.76 -3.99 -20.84
C SER A 157 -14.44 -4.10 -22.33
N THR A 158 -13.46 -4.95 -22.64
CA THR A 158 -12.98 -5.27 -24.00
C THR A 158 -12.74 -6.77 -24.11
N GLU A 159 -12.23 -7.25 -25.23
CA GLU A 159 -11.81 -8.65 -25.36
C GLU A 159 -10.61 -9.02 -24.48
N GLN A 160 -9.85 -8.02 -24.00
CA GLN A 160 -8.64 -8.21 -23.19
C GLN A 160 -8.89 -8.03 -21.69
N GLN A 161 -9.88 -7.21 -21.31
CA GLN A 161 -10.16 -6.91 -19.90
C GLN A 161 -11.66 -6.85 -19.61
N VAL A 162 -12.01 -7.20 -18.40
CA VAL A 162 -13.35 -7.05 -17.82
C VAL A 162 -13.32 -5.95 -16.77
N VAL A 163 -14.13 -4.92 -16.95
CA VAL A 163 -14.34 -3.85 -15.99
C VAL A 163 -15.67 -4.06 -15.28
N LYS A 164 -15.65 -4.18 -13.96
CA LYS A 164 -16.84 -4.28 -13.10
C LYS A 164 -16.89 -3.07 -12.18
N THR A 165 -18.10 -2.65 -11.86
CA THR A 165 -18.35 -1.64 -10.82
C THR A 165 -19.06 -2.32 -9.66
N GLU A 166 -18.53 -2.10 -8.45
CA GLU A 166 -19.10 -2.59 -7.20
C GLU A 166 -19.37 -1.40 -6.29
N VAL A 167 -20.48 -1.44 -5.56
CA VAL A 167 -20.80 -0.39 -4.58
C VAL A 167 -20.43 -0.90 -3.19
N GLN A 168 -19.49 -0.21 -2.54
CA GLN A 168 -19.09 -0.49 -1.17
C GLN A 168 -19.41 0.73 -0.31
N GLY A 169 -20.51 0.64 0.46
CA GLY A 169 -21.04 1.77 1.21
C GLY A 169 -21.51 2.89 0.28
N THR A 170 -20.83 4.04 0.31
CA THR A 170 -21.12 5.21 -0.55
C THR A 170 -20.18 5.33 -1.74
N GLN A 171 -19.19 4.45 -1.87
CA GLN A 171 -18.16 4.50 -2.91
C GLN A 171 -18.44 3.49 -4.01
N THR A 172 -18.19 3.89 -5.26
CA THR A 172 -18.15 3.00 -6.41
C THR A 172 -16.71 2.55 -6.64
N ILE A 173 -16.49 1.26 -6.58
CA ILE A 173 -15.20 0.62 -6.80
C ILE A 173 -15.13 0.06 -8.22
N TYR A 174 -14.10 0.40 -8.95
CA TYR A 174 -13.84 -0.10 -10.29
C TYR A 174 -12.83 -1.24 -10.21
N VAL A 175 -13.28 -2.44 -10.53
CA VAL A 175 -12.48 -3.67 -10.56
C VAL A 175 -12.09 -3.95 -12.01
N VAL A 176 -10.80 -4.05 -12.29
CA VAL A 176 -10.26 -4.34 -13.62
C VAL A 176 -9.58 -5.70 -13.60
N GLN A 177 -10.10 -6.64 -14.37
CA GLN A 177 -9.59 -8.01 -14.44
C GLN A 177 -9.17 -8.36 -15.87
N PRO A 178 -8.15 -9.20 -16.08
CA PRO A 178 -7.89 -9.75 -17.41
C PRO A 178 -9.09 -10.60 -17.87
N ALA A 179 -9.46 -10.51 -19.14
CA ALA A 179 -10.56 -11.33 -19.68
C ALA A 179 -10.21 -12.82 -19.70
N LYS A 180 -8.92 -13.13 -19.81
CA LYS A 180 -8.37 -14.50 -19.75
C LYS A 180 -7.30 -14.54 -18.65
N PRO A 181 -7.47 -15.35 -17.60
CA PRO A 181 -6.54 -15.39 -16.46
C PRO A 181 -5.10 -15.74 -16.84
N GLU A 182 -4.91 -16.52 -17.93
CA GLU A 182 -3.61 -16.97 -18.40
C GLU A 182 -2.86 -15.90 -19.21
N VAL A 183 -3.53 -14.80 -19.57
CA VAL A 183 -2.97 -13.73 -20.40
C VAL A 183 -2.80 -12.46 -19.57
N ILE A 184 -1.57 -12.02 -19.43
CA ILE A 184 -1.28 -10.75 -18.77
C ILE A 184 -1.48 -9.63 -19.79
N TYR A 185 -2.55 -8.87 -19.61
CA TYR A 185 -2.83 -7.70 -20.44
C TYR A 185 -2.22 -6.45 -19.83
N VAL A 186 -1.46 -5.71 -20.60
CA VAL A 186 -0.91 -4.40 -20.21
C VAL A 186 -1.52 -3.34 -21.11
N PRO A 187 -2.48 -2.55 -20.63
CA PRO A 187 -3.08 -1.49 -21.43
C PRO A 187 -2.05 -0.40 -21.74
N THR A 188 -1.98 0.00 -22.99
CA THR A 188 -1.19 1.15 -23.44
C THR A 188 -2.13 2.33 -23.65
N TYR A 189 -1.92 3.41 -22.91
CA TYR A 189 -2.72 4.62 -23.00
C TYR A 189 -1.89 5.87 -22.74
N ASN A 190 -2.41 7.02 -23.18
CA ASN A 190 -1.82 8.31 -22.87
C ASN A 190 -2.46 8.88 -21.58
N PRO A 191 -1.72 9.00 -20.48
CA PRO A 191 -2.26 9.51 -19.21
C PRO A 191 -2.84 10.93 -19.30
N THR A 192 -2.38 11.76 -20.24
CA THR A 192 -2.88 13.14 -20.40
C THR A 192 -4.22 13.23 -21.12
N VAL A 193 -4.70 12.12 -21.68
CA VAL A 193 -5.93 12.06 -22.49
C VAL A 193 -6.96 11.14 -21.87
N VAL A 194 -6.53 10.00 -21.34
CA VAL A 194 -7.43 8.91 -20.93
C VAL A 194 -8.39 9.30 -19.80
N TYR A 195 -7.98 10.24 -18.94
CA TYR A 195 -8.78 10.72 -17.80
C TYR A 195 -9.64 11.94 -18.11
N GLY A 196 -9.72 12.37 -19.37
CA GLY A 196 -10.36 13.62 -19.76
C GLY A 196 -9.45 14.83 -19.51
N SER A 197 -10.03 16.02 -19.32
CA SER A 197 -9.25 17.22 -18.99
C SER A 197 -8.54 17.04 -17.65
N TRP A 198 -7.22 17.32 -17.64
CA TRP A 198 -6.43 17.29 -16.41
C TRP A 198 -6.86 18.44 -15.49
N TRP A 199 -7.00 18.17 -14.20
CA TRP A 199 -7.71 19.05 -13.24
C TRP A 199 -6.78 19.90 -12.37
N TYR A 200 -5.50 20.01 -12.68
CA TYR A 200 -4.52 20.88 -12.03
C TYR A 200 -3.96 21.89 -13.03
#